data_9979d7f8c86ad5676354860874289eb8
#
_entry.id   9979d7f8c86ad5676354860874289eb8
#
_cell.length_a   1.000
_cell.length_b   1.000
_cell.length_c   1.000
_cell.angle_alpha   90.00
_cell.angle_beta   90.00
_cell.angle_gamma   90.00
#
_symmetry.space_group_name_H-M   'P 1'
#
loop_
_entity.id
_entity.type
_entity.pdbx_description
1 polymer ?
#
loop_
_entity_poly.entity_id
_entity_poly.type
_entity_poly.pdbx_seq_one_letter_code
_entity_poly.pdbx_strand_id
1 'polypeptide(L)'
;MADSLKNTTEQQQPTYTEANIHHMLSSEIGQQFAFVVVEDVDDKSTYEKFITDTNVHVMISKGEDGTCGYKNVENIVTNIRRDKKTERICGIRDSDYTRYLDYEYRVPDAVFLTDQRDLEMMLLATTSVQVGLFKWNNEIKSLLPLVYRDGRQMGYLR
;
A
#
# COMPACT_ATOMS: atom_id res chain seq x y z
N MET A 1 -37.53 33.65 5.78
CA MET A 1 -37.50 32.45 4.94
C MET A 1 -36.13 31.89 5.04
N ALA A 2 -36.00 30.81 5.77
CA ALA A 2 -34.70 30.21 6.08
C ALA A 2 -34.43 29.14 5.02
N ASP A 3 -33.39 29.37 4.22
CA ASP A 3 -32.87 28.35 3.32
C ASP A 3 -32.09 27.31 4.15
N SER A 4 -32.73 26.14 4.21
CA SER A 4 -32.15 24.96 4.84
C SER A 4 -30.99 24.47 3.98
N LEU A 5 -29.77 24.72 4.44
CA LEU A 5 -28.56 24.09 3.93
C LEU A 5 -28.70 22.56 4.13
N LYS A 6 -29.02 21.88 3.06
CA LYS A 6 -28.88 20.42 2.98
C LYS A 6 -27.39 20.08 3.00
N ASN A 7 -26.85 19.82 4.19
CA ASN A 7 -25.63 19.04 4.30
C ASN A 7 -25.92 17.61 3.85
N THR A 8 -25.85 17.39 2.57
CA THR A 8 -25.74 16.05 2.01
C THR A 8 -24.31 15.64 2.27
N THR A 9 -24.08 14.98 3.39
CA THR A 9 -22.89 14.16 3.56
C THR A 9 -23.02 13.07 2.48
N GLU A 10 -22.34 13.25 1.36
CA GLU A 10 -22.17 12.18 0.39
C GLU A 10 -21.45 11.06 1.13
N GLN A 11 -22.19 10.06 1.57
CA GLN A 11 -21.62 8.80 2.00
C GLN A 11 -20.97 8.21 0.74
N GLN A 12 -19.66 8.34 0.66
CA GLN A 12 -18.88 7.64 -0.35
C GLN A 12 -19.26 6.17 -0.26
N GLN A 13 -19.76 5.61 -1.34
CA GLN A 13 -20.04 4.17 -1.40
C GLN A 13 -18.71 3.43 -1.17
N PRO A 14 -18.72 2.38 -0.34
CA PRO A 14 -17.51 1.65 -0.02
C PRO A 14 -16.89 1.06 -1.30
N THR A 15 -15.58 1.15 -1.41
CA THR A 15 -14.84 0.50 -2.49
C THR A 15 -15.03 -1.01 -2.44
N TYR A 16 -14.84 -1.71 -3.56
CA TYR A 16 -15.02 -3.17 -3.61
C TYR A 16 -14.22 -3.90 -2.52
N THR A 17 -12.97 -3.53 -2.33
CA THR A 17 -12.10 -4.14 -1.30
C THR A 17 -12.55 -3.74 0.11
N GLU A 18 -12.95 -2.49 0.31
CA GLU A 18 -13.46 -1.98 1.58
C GLU A 18 -14.71 -2.75 2.00
N ALA A 19 -15.68 -2.95 1.08
CA ALA A 19 -16.89 -3.71 1.36
C ALA A 19 -16.60 -5.16 1.76
N ASN A 20 -15.65 -5.82 1.09
CA ASN A 20 -15.25 -7.18 1.41
C ASN A 20 -14.64 -7.28 2.82
N ILE A 21 -13.68 -6.41 3.15
CA ILE A 21 -13.06 -6.39 4.48
C ILE A 21 -14.10 -6.10 5.56
N HIS A 22 -14.99 -5.14 5.29
CA HIS A 22 -16.08 -4.78 6.20
C HIS A 22 -17.01 -5.96 6.47
N HIS A 23 -17.37 -6.72 5.43
CA HIS A 23 -18.17 -7.93 5.55
C HIS A 23 -17.46 -9.02 6.36
N MET A 24 -16.20 -9.29 6.05
CA MET A 24 -15.38 -10.27 6.77
C MET A 24 -15.28 -9.94 8.26
N LEU A 25 -14.94 -8.71 8.60
CA LEU A 25 -14.82 -8.25 9.99
C LEU A 25 -16.16 -8.26 10.77
N SER A 26 -17.29 -8.33 10.06
CA SER A 26 -18.61 -8.44 10.69
C SER A 26 -18.97 -9.85 11.12
N SER A 27 -18.24 -10.86 10.65
CA SER A 27 -18.45 -12.27 11.03
C SER A 27 -17.57 -12.68 12.21
N GLU A 28 -18.03 -13.63 13.04
CA GLU A 28 -17.24 -14.16 14.15
C GLU A 28 -15.92 -14.77 13.68
N ILE A 29 -15.93 -15.47 12.54
CA ILE A 29 -14.72 -16.06 11.94
C ILE A 29 -13.79 -14.97 11.44
N GLY A 30 -14.34 -13.94 10.77
CA GLY A 30 -13.56 -12.85 10.21
C GLY A 30 -12.86 -11.98 11.25
N GLN A 31 -13.37 -11.96 12.49
CA GLN A 31 -12.70 -11.27 13.61
C GLN A 31 -11.35 -11.88 14.00
N GLN A 32 -11.01 -13.07 13.52
CA GLN A 32 -9.70 -13.70 13.74
C GLN A 32 -8.66 -13.24 12.72
N PHE A 33 -9.09 -12.66 11.60
CA PHE A 33 -8.20 -12.24 10.53
C PHE A 33 -7.65 -10.82 10.75
N ALA A 34 -6.44 -10.60 10.21
CA ALA A 34 -5.86 -9.29 10.01
C ALA A 34 -5.71 -9.02 8.51
N PHE A 35 -5.72 -7.76 8.12
CA PHE A 35 -5.71 -7.36 6.72
C PHE A 35 -4.54 -6.41 6.46
N VAL A 36 -3.81 -6.68 5.39
CA VAL A 36 -2.79 -5.79 4.84
C VAL A 36 -3.28 -5.32 3.47
N VAL A 37 -3.55 -4.04 3.33
CA VAL A 37 -4.01 -3.45 2.07
C VAL A 37 -2.80 -2.89 1.33
N VAL A 38 -2.63 -3.28 0.08
CA VAL A 38 -1.52 -2.88 -0.80
C VAL A 38 -2.06 -2.24 -2.08
N GLU A 39 -1.20 -1.57 -2.83
CA GLU A 39 -1.65 -0.79 -3.99
C GLU A 39 -2.18 -1.68 -5.10
N ASP A 40 -1.42 -2.69 -5.52
CA ASP A 40 -1.75 -3.49 -6.69
C ASP A 40 -1.46 -4.99 -6.56
N VAL A 41 -1.54 -5.70 -7.69
CA VAL A 41 -1.39 -7.16 -7.77
C VAL A 41 0.06 -7.61 -7.58
N ASP A 42 1.02 -6.80 -7.99
CA ASP A 42 2.45 -7.15 -7.91
C ASP A 42 2.93 -7.02 -6.47
N ASP A 43 2.49 -5.95 -5.77
CA ASP A 43 2.66 -5.79 -4.33
C ASP A 43 2.10 -6.98 -3.56
N LYS A 44 0.82 -7.32 -3.82
CA LYS A 44 0.18 -8.46 -3.19
C LYS A 44 0.98 -9.74 -3.38
N SER A 45 1.33 -10.03 -4.61
CA SER A 45 2.08 -11.25 -4.97
C SER A 45 3.45 -11.31 -4.27
N THR A 46 4.04 -10.16 -3.98
CA THR A 46 5.31 -10.06 -3.29
C THR A 46 5.15 -10.20 -1.79
N TYR A 47 4.23 -9.45 -1.16
CA TYR A 47 4.02 -9.52 0.29
C TYR A 47 3.52 -10.87 0.76
N GLU A 48 2.69 -11.58 -0.03
CA GLU A 48 2.23 -12.95 0.28
C GLU A 48 3.37 -13.97 0.39
N LYS A 49 4.55 -13.71 -0.21
CA LYS A 49 5.72 -14.58 -0.05
C LYS A 49 6.42 -14.41 1.31
N PHE A 50 6.25 -13.27 1.94
CA PHE A 50 6.88 -12.94 3.21
C PHE A 50 5.93 -13.12 4.40
N ILE A 51 4.63 -12.91 4.18
CA ILE A 51 3.61 -13.06 5.21
C ILE A 51 3.14 -14.50 5.20
N THR A 52 3.62 -15.30 6.15
CA THR A 52 3.33 -16.74 6.23
C THR A 52 2.21 -17.08 7.21
N ASP A 53 1.72 -16.09 7.97
CA ASP A 53 0.58 -16.30 8.89
C ASP A 53 -0.72 -16.41 8.09
N THR A 54 -1.40 -17.54 8.22
CA THR A 54 -2.65 -17.85 7.50
C THR A 54 -3.83 -16.98 7.94
N ASN A 55 -3.71 -16.30 9.08
CA ASN A 55 -4.73 -15.36 9.56
C ASN A 55 -4.51 -13.93 9.03
N VAL A 56 -3.46 -13.69 8.25
CA VAL A 56 -3.19 -12.39 7.64
C VAL A 56 -3.51 -12.45 6.14
N HIS A 57 -4.42 -11.61 5.71
CA HIS A 57 -4.84 -11.52 4.31
C HIS A 57 -4.29 -10.26 3.65
N VAL A 58 -3.53 -10.43 2.57
CA VAL A 58 -3.08 -9.32 1.73
C VAL A 58 -4.16 -9.02 0.69
N MET A 59 -4.64 -7.79 0.68
CA MET A 59 -5.74 -7.32 -0.16
C MET A 59 -5.27 -6.18 -1.07
N ILE A 60 -5.64 -6.23 -2.34
CA ILE A 60 -5.38 -5.14 -3.29
C ILE A 60 -6.37 -4.01 -3.02
N SER A 61 -5.94 -2.76 -3.11
CA SER A 61 -6.76 -1.56 -2.88
C SER A 61 -7.72 -1.24 -4.04
N LYS A 62 -8.46 -2.26 -4.50
CA LYS A 62 -9.33 -2.12 -5.66
C LYS A 62 -10.63 -1.39 -5.32
N GLY A 63 -10.86 -0.25 -5.97
CA GLY A 63 -12.11 0.50 -5.94
C GLY A 63 -13.23 -0.13 -6.76
N GLU A 64 -14.46 0.37 -6.63
CA GLU A 64 -15.62 -0.09 -7.41
C GLU A 64 -15.45 0.13 -8.92
N ASP A 65 -14.77 1.19 -9.29
CA ASP A 65 -14.41 1.51 -10.68
C ASP A 65 -13.24 0.67 -11.22
N GLY A 66 -12.71 -0.24 -10.40
CA GLY A 66 -11.57 -1.08 -10.74
C GLY A 66 -10.21 -0.40 -10.61
N THR A 67 -10.16 0.88 -10.21
CA THR A 67 -8.88 1.57 -9.97
C THR A 67 -8.19 1.06 -8.73
N CYS A 68 -6.87 1.09 -8.75
CA CYS A 68 -5.98 0.77 -7.63
C CYS A 68 -5.06 1.96 -7.34
N GLY A 69 -4.36 1.94 -6.22
CA GLY A 69 -3.32 2.91 -5.90
C GLY A 69 -3.39 3.45 -4.47
N TYR A 70 -2.41 4.28 -4.14
CA TYR A 70 -2.15 4.71 -2.76
C TYR A 70 -3.34 5.38 -2.06
N LYS A 71 -4.13 6.21 -2.78
CA LYS A 71 -5.31 6.87 -2.20
C LYS A 71 -6.37 5.86 -1.74
N ASN A 72 -6.54 4.78 -2.50
CA ASN A 72 -7.46 3.72 -2.12
C ASN A 72 -6.94 2.97 -0.89
N VAL A 73 -5.62 2.70 -0.80
CA VAL A 73 -5.02 2.11 0.42
C VAL A 73 -5.35 2.96 1.64
N GLU A 74 -5.08 4.26 1.57
CA GLU A 74 -5.29 5.19 2.68
C GLU A 74 -6.76 5.29 3.09
N ASN A 75 -7.65 5.43 2.11
CA ASN A 75 -9.09 5.53 2.35
C ASN A 75 -9.65 4.26 3.00
N ILE A 76 -9.33 3.08 2.45
CA ILE A 76 -9.81 1.80 2.96
C ILE A 76 -9.36 1.61 4.41
N VAL A 77 -8.08 1.81 4.70
CA VAL A 77 -7.55 1.63 6.06
C VAL A 77 -8.20 2.60 7.03
N THR A 78 -8.30 3.87 6.65
CA THR A 78 -8.90 4.91 7.49
C THR A 78 -10.38 4.62 7.79
N ASN A 79 -11.15 4.28 6.76
CA ASN A 79 -12.58 4.01 6.89
C ASN A 79 -12.84 2.77 7.76
N ILE A 80 -12.17 1.67 7.47
CA ILE A 80 -12.35 0.42 8.24
C ILE A 80 -11.95 0.61 9.70
N ARG A 81 -10.83 1.27 9.99
CA ARG A 81 -10.40 1.54 11.37
C ARG A 81 -11.42 2.39 12.11
N ARG A 82 -11.95 3.42 11.46
CA ARG A 82 -12.99 4.28 12.03
C ARG A 82 -14.29 3.53 12.30
N ASP A 83 -14.78 2.80 11.29
CA ASP A 83 -16.13 2.21 11.31
C ASP A 83 -16.20 0.95 12.16
N LYS A 84 -15.15 0.14 12.14
CA LYS A 84 -15.06 -1.10 12.93
C LYS A 84 -14.32 -0.96 14.26
N LYS A 85 -13.70 0.20 14.51
CA LYS A 85 -12.85 0.45 15.69
C LYS A 85 -11.84 -0.68 15.91
N THR A 86 -11.22 -1.14 14.82
CA THR A 86 -10.30 -2.28 14.80
C THR A 86 -8.87 -1.85 14.51
N GLU A 87 -7.91 -2.54 15.11
CA GLU A 87 -6.49 -2.40 14.79
C GLU A 87 -5.97 -3.51 13.87
N ARG A 88 -6.87 -4.39 13.40
CA ARG A 88 -6.51 -5.56 12.58
C ARG A 88 -6.41 -5.26 11.09
N ILE A 89 -6.15 -4.02 10.75
CA ILE A 89 -5.92 -3.57 9.38
C ILE A 89 -4.78 -2.58 9.33
N CYS A 90 -3.92 -2.75 8.35
CA CYS A 90 -2.92 -1.76 7.98
C CYS A 90 -2.81 -1.64 6.46
N GLY A 91 -2.19 -0.58 5.99
CA GLY A 91 -1.87 -0.38 4.59
C GLY A 91 -0.36 -0.32 4.37
N ILE A 92 0.09 -0.78 3.23
CA ILE A 92 1.46 -0.54 2.76
C ILE A 92 1.33 0.08 1.37
N ARG A 93 2.00 1.18 1.17
CA ARG A 93 2.06 1.87 -0.12
C ARG A 93 3.45 2.36 -0.44
N ASP A 94 3.69 2.61 -1.70
CA ASP A 94 4.94 3.18 -2.14
C ASP A 94 5.14 4.58 -1.56
N SER A 95 6.38 4.87 -1.18
CA SER A 95 6.72 6.20 -0.70
C SER A 95 6.81 7.21 -1.84
N ASP A 96 7.06 6.75 -3.06
CA ASP A 96 7.26 7.57 -4.24
C ASP A 96 8.15 8.78 -3.92
N TYR A 97 7.61 9.98 -4.16
CA TYR A 97 8.25 11.25 -3.82
C TYR A 97 7.64 11.90 -2.57
N THR A 98 6.70 11.23 -1.87
CA THR A 98 5.98 11.80 -0.72
C THR A 98 6.95 12.35 0.34
N ARG A 99 8.07 11.64 0.57
CA ARG A 99 9.08 12.06 1.55
C ARG A 99 9.87 13.31 1.14
N TYR A 100 9.83 13.69 -0.15
CA TYR A 100 10.67 14.75 -0.71
C TYR A 100 9.88 15.98 -1.14
N LEU A 101 8.62 15.83 -1.53
CA LEU A 101 7.84 16.87 -2.17
C LEU A 101 6.75 17.47 -1.32
N ASP A 102 6.29 16.77 -0.28
CA ASP A 102 5.15 17.20 0.52
C ASP A 102 5.46 17.15 2.02
N TYR A 103 6.03 18.21 2.54
CA TYR A 103 6.33 18.34 3.97
C TYR A 103 5.08 18.41 4.85
N GLU A 104 3.93 18.76 4.29
CA GLU A 104 2.67 18.91 5.02
C GLU A 104 1.81 17.63 4.97
N TYR A 105 2.10 16.72 4.04
CA TYR A 105 1.33 15.50 3.88
C TYR A 105 1.61 14.52 5.03
N ARG A 106 0.57 14.24 5.79
CA ARG A 106 0.63 13.22 6.85
C ARG A 106 0.01 11.93 6.36
N VAL A 107 0.82 10.89 6.33
CA VAL A 107 0.33 9.53 6.09
C VAL A 107 -0.66 9.15 7.18
N PRO A 108 -1.84 8.62 6.84
CA PRO A 108 -2.82 8.20 7.84
C PRO A 108 -2.26 7.13 8.79
N ASP A 109 -2.81 7.10 10.01
CA ASP A 109 -2.45 6.07 10.99
C ASP A 109 -2.64 4.66 10.43
N ALA A 110 -1.69 3.77 10.73
CA ALA A 110 -1.63 2.40 10.24
C ALA A 110 -1.45 2.24 8.73
N VAL A 111 -1.05 3.29 8.02
CA VAL A 111 -0.51 3.20 6.66
C VAL A 111 1.00 3.38 6.72
N PHE A 112 1.73 2.44 6.15
CA PHE A 112 3.19 2.44 6.12
C PHE A 112 3.68 2.74 4.71
N LEU A 113 4.78 3.49 4.63
CA LEU A 113 5.46 3.74 3.37
C LEU A 113 6.61 2.76 3.20
N THR A 114 6.87 2.33 1.97
CA THR A 114 8.11 1.59 1.66
C THR A 114 9.33 2.41 2.08
N ASP A 115 10.40 1.74 2.54
CA ASP A 115 11.63 2.40 2.98
C ASP A 115 12.38 3.08 1.83
N GLN A 116 12.23 2.55 0.63
CA GLN A 116 12.69 3.12 -0.63
C GLN A 116 11.50 3.74 -1.38
N ARG A 117 11.75 4.28 -2.58
CA ARG A 117 10.72 4.91 -3.40
C ARG A 117 9.52 3.98 -3.66
N ASP A 118 9.81 2.74 -3.99
CA ASP A 118 8.86 1.69 -4.32
C ASP A 118 9.36 0.33 -3.79
N LEU A 119 8.49 -0.69 -3.90
CA LEU A 119 8.78 -2.05 -3.44
C LEU A 119 9.98 -2.65 -4.17
N GLU A 120 10.11 -2.43 -5.48
CA GLU A 120 11.22 -2.95 -6.27
C GLU A 120 12.55 -2.39 -5.82
N MET A 121 12.62 -1.11 -5.54
CA MET A 121 13.83 -0.47 -5.01
C MET A 121 14.15 -0.96 -3.61
N MET A 122 13.16 -1.23 -2.78
CA MET A 122 13.34 -1.83 -1.46
C MET A 122 13.92 -3.24 -1.56
N LEU A 123 13.40 -4.06 -2.47
CA LEU A 123 13.94 -5.40 -2.74
C LEU A 123 15.36 -5.35 -3.28
N LEU A 124 15.64 -4.46 -4.26
CA LEU A 124 16.97 -4.28 -4.82
C LEU A 124 18.00 -3.77 -3.79
N ALA A 125 17.57 -3.02 -2.79
CA ALA A 125 18.44 -2.58 -1.69
C ALA A 125 18.81 -3.73 -0.74
N THR A 126 18.09 -4.85 -0.78
CA THR A 126 18.32 -6.00 0.11
C THR A 126 19.50 -6.84 -0.34
N THR A 127 20.48 -7.04 0.53
CA THR A 127 21.73 -7.78 0.21
C THR A 127 21.46 -9.18 -0.34
N SER A 128 20.51 -9.91 0.20
CA SER A 128 20.18 -11.27 -0.27
C SER A 128 19.65 -11.28 -1.69
N VAL A 129 18.85 -10.29 -2.06
CA VAL A 129 18.34 -10.12 -3.43
C VAL A 129 19.48 -9.78 -4.38
N GLN A 130 20.37 -8.85 -4.00
CA GLN A 130 21.55 -8.51 -4.81
C GLN A 130 22.46 -9.73 -5.03
N VAL A 131 22.73 -10.52 -3.99
CA VAL A 131 23.52 -11.76 -4.11
C VAL A 131 22.84 -12.76 -5.03
N GLY A 132 21.54 -12.90 -4.96
CA GLY A 132 20.75 -13.75 -5.88
C GLY A 132 20.89 -13.30 -7.34
N LEU A 133 20.70 -12.00 -7.59
CA LEU A 133 20.85 -11.41 -8.91
C LEU A 133 22.27 -11.58 -9.48
N PHE A 134 23.32 -11.39 -8.66
CA PHE A 134 24.71 -11.55 -9.08
C PHE A 134 25.06 -13.01 -9.41
N LYS A 135 24.45 -13.97 -8.70
CA LYS A 135 24.57 -15.40 -9.04
C LYS A 135 23.89 -15.75 -10.34
N TRP A 136 22.77 -15.10 -10.62
CA TRP A 136 22.01 -15.33 -11.85
C TRP A 136 22.71 -14.72 -13.08
N ASN A 137 23.20 -13.48 -12.94
CA ASN A 137 23.97 -12.81 -13.99
C ASN A 137 25.04 -11.90 -13.37
N ASN A 138 26.32 -12.24 -13.56
CA ASN A 138 27.46 -11.53 -12.99
C ASN A 138 27.63 -10.11 -13.55
N GLU A 139 27.11 -9.80 -14.73
CA GLU A 139 27.16 -8.45 -15.33
C GLU A 139 26.32 -7.45 -14.53
N ILE A 140 25.26 -7.92 -13.87
CA ILE A 140 24.39 -7.07 -13.02
C ILE A 140 25.20 -6.40 -11.91
N LYS A 141 26.26 -7.08 -11.41
CA LYS A 141 27.10 -6.53 -10.35
C LYS A 141 27.79 -5.21 -10.76
N SER A 142 28.18 -5.08 -12.02
CA SER A 142 28.80 -3.85 -12.55
C SER A 142 27.77 -2.80 -12.96
N LEU A 143 26.56 -3.23 -13.37
CA LEU A 143 25.50 -2.35 -13.85
C LEU A 143 24.69 -1.72 -12.71
N LEU A 144 24.47 -2.45 -11.60
CA LEU A 144 23.61 -2.01 -10.52
C LEU A 144 24.02 -0.64 -9.92
N PRO A 145 25.31 -0.34 -9.65
CA PRO A 145 25.73 0.98 -9.20
C PRO A 145 25.43 2.10 -10.21
N LEU A 146 25.50 1.80 -11.51
CA LEU A 146 25.17 2.75 -12.56
C LEU A 146 23.68 3.05 -12.58
N VAL A 147 22.85 2.01 -12.49
CA VAL A 147 21.38 2.14 -12.42
C VAL A 147 20.95 2.97 -11.21
N TYR A 148 21.56 2.75 -10.03
CA TYR A 148 21.29 3.59 -8.85
C TYR A 148 21.71 5.04 -9.04
N ARG A 149 22.87 5.28 -9.63
CA ARG A 149 23.37 6.63 -9.88
C ARG A 149 22.48 7.38 -10.86
N ASP A 150 22.17 6.76 -12.00
CA ASP A 150 21.46 7.39 -13.11
C ASP A 150 19.94 7.46 -12.79
N GLY A 151 19.40 6.46 -12.11
CA GLY A 151 18.03 6.46 -11.63
C GLY A 151 17.74 7.56 -10.61
N ARG A 152 18.71 7.91 -9.75
CA ARG A 152 18.58 9.08 -8.86
C ARG A 152 18.43 10.38 -9.66
N GLN A 153 19.22 10.57 -10.70
CA GLN A 153 19.13 11.79 -11.53
C GLN A 153 17.80 11.87 -12.27
N MET A 154 17.30 10.75 -12.79
CA MET A 154 15.99 10.69 -13.46
C MET A 154 14.84 10.97 -12.48
N GLY A 155 14.98 10.57 -11.23
CA GLY A 155 14.00 10.82 -10.16
C GLY A 155 13.85 12.31 -9.79
N TYR A 156 14.91 13.12 -9.97
CA TYR A 156 14.87 14.55 -9.70
C TYR A 156 14.32 15.38 -10.87
N LEU A 157 14.07 14.77 -12.04
CA LEU A 157 13.65 15.46 -13.27
C LEU A 157 12.15 15.31 -13.60
N ARG A 158 11.36 14.71 -12.72
CA ARG A 158 9.91 14.53 -12.90
C ARG A 158 9.09 15.42 -12.00
#